data_65aa7de7ae3f81bab7932c01fa30ac34
#
_entry.id   65aa7de7ae3f81bab7932c01fa30ac34
#
_cell.length_a   1.000
_cell.length_b   1.000
_cell.length_c   1.000
_cell.angle_alpha   90.00
_cell.angle_beta   90.00
_cell.angle_gamma   90.00
#
_symmetry.space_group_name_H-M   'P 1'
#
loop_
_entity.id
_entity.type
_entity.pdbx_description
1 polymer ?
#
loop_
_entity_poly.entity_id
_entity_poly.type
_entity_poly.pdbx_seq_one_letter_code
_entity_poly.pdbx_strand_id
1 'polypeptide(L)'
;MAAEFLKTGWKVVGTVQSSDRTGLHDLAEEHPGRIEIASLDVTEPDQITALHDRLHGRSFEILFHNAGIANANPHESVAEAATEEFVRVMVTNALSPMRVIEGLQDLVPADGLIGIMSSGQGSISNNEKGGAEVYRGSKAALNQFMRSYAARHAGDPRALLLMAPGWIRTALGGPAAPFGVEETIPKVVDVLISQLCGRGLRYLDREGRTVPW
;
A
#
# COMPACT_ATOMS: atom_id res chain seq x y z
N MET A 1 -3.23 5.91 -9.10
CA MET A 1 -2.42 4.70 -9.48
C MET A 1 -3.10 3.92 -10.60
N ALA A 2 -4.33 3.41 -10.45
CA ALA A 2 -4.98 2.65 -11.55
C ALA A 2 -4.91 3.38 -12.90
N ALA A 3 -5.31 4.65 -12.96
CA ALA A 3 -5.21 5.47 -14.17
C ALA A 3 -3.79 5.51 -14.78
N GLU A 4 -2.75 5.53 -13.95
CA GLU A 4 -1.37 5.58 -14.44
C GLU A 4 -0.92 4.24 -15.02
N PHE A 5 -1.26 3.12 -14.38
CA PHE A 5 -1.05 1.79 -14.94
C PHE A 5 -1.76 1.60 -16.28
N LEU A 6 -2.98 2.13 -16.44
CA LEU A 6 -3.72 2.06 -17.71
C LEU A 6 -3.01 2.79 -18.84
N LYS A 7 -2.39 3.96 -18.58
CA LYS A 7 -1.63 4.72 -19.60
C LYS A 7 -0.46 3.91 -20.17
N THR A 8 0.14 3.06 -19.34
CA THR A 8 1.27 2.21 -19.72
C THR A 8 0.88 0.82 -20.22
N GLY A 9 -0.40 0.60 -20.51
CA GLY A 9 -0.86 -0.65 -21.15
C GLY A 9 -1.35 -1.74 -20.21
N TRP A 10 -1.25 -1.57 -18.88
CA TRP A 10 -1.65 -2.57 -17.89
C TRP A 10 -3.17 -2.77 -17.82
N LYS A 11 -3.57 -3.95 -17.37
CA LYS A 11 -4.91 -4.23 -16.83
C LYS A 11 -4.85 -4.17 -15.30
N VAL A 12 -5.94 -3.74 -14.69
CA VAL A 12 -5.99 -3.51 -13.24
C VAL A 12 -7.19 -4.23 -12.63
N VAL A 13 -6.94 -5.00 -11.59
CA VAL A 13 -7.99 -5.36 -10.62
C VAL A 13 -7.85 -4.41 -9.46
N GLY A 14 -8.84 -3.56 -9.24
CA GLY A 14 -8.85 -2.59 -8.15
C GLY A 14 -9.91 -2.93 -7.12
N THR A 15 -9.62 -2.70 -5.84
CA THR A 15 -10.56 -2.95 -4.77
C THR A 15 -11.13 -1.65 -4.20
N VAL A 16 -12.40 -1.69 -3.79
CA VAL A 16 -13.12 -0.64 -3.09
C VAL A 16 -13.69 -1.19 -1.78
N GLN A 17 -13.69 -0.37 -0.72
CA GLN A 17 -14.14 -0.79 0.60
C GLN A 17 -15.66 -0.89 0.71
N SER A 18 -16.40 -0.03 0.01
CA SER A 18 -17.85 0.03 0.03
C SER A 18 -18.45 -0.10 -1.37
N SER A 19 -19.77 -0.23 -1.45
CA SER A 19 -20.52 -0.19 -2.69
C SER A 19 -20.67 1.21 -3.29
N ASP A 20 -20.15 2.23 -2.63
CA ASP A 20 -20.26 3.60 -3.11
C ASP A 20 -19.46 3.80 -4.39
N ARG A 21 -19.98 4.65 -5.28
CA ARG A 21 -19.27 5.00 -6.51
C ARG A 21 -18.00 5.77 -6.19
N THR A 22 -16.91 5.35 -6.77
CA THR A 22 -15.58 5.96 -6.62
C THR A 22 -14.99 6.30 -7.99
N GLY A 23 -13.93 7.09 -8.04
CA GLY A 23 -13.21 7.37 -9.29
C GLY A 23 -12.67 6.11 -10.01
N LEU A 24 -12.61 4.96 -9.33
CA LEU A 24 -12.26 3.70 -9.98
C LEU A 24 -13.39 3.20 -10.90
N HIS A 25 -14.64 3.46 -10.54
CA HIS A 25 -15.82 3.15 -11.38
C HIS A 25 -15.83 4.02 -12.64
N ASP A 26 -15.51 5.30 -12.51
CA ASP A 26 -15.41 6.21 -13.65
C ASP A 26 -14.33 5.73 -14.63
N LEU A 27 -13.17 5.36 -14.12
CA LEU A 27 -12.09 4.77 -14.93
C LEU A 27 -12.48 3.44 -15.59
N ALA A 28 -13.29 2.61 -14.95
CA ALA A 28 -13.74 1.34 -15.52
C ALA A 28 -14.70 1.56 -16.70
N GLU A 29 -15.54 2.60 -16.63
CA GLU A 29 -16.41 3.01 -17.73
C GLU A 29 -15.61 3.61 -18.90
N GLU A 30 -14.59 4.42 -18.61
CA GLU A 30 -13.70 5.02 -19.63
C GLU A 30 -12.78 3.97 -20.30
N HIS A 31 -12.47 2.88 -19.60
CA HIS A 31 -11.55 1.84 -20.06
C HIS A 31 -12.16 0.42 -19.99
N PRO A 32 -13.22 0.13 -20.78
CA PRO A 32 -13.92 -1.14 -20.69
C PRO A 32 -13.01 -2.33 -20.96
N GLY A 33 -13.11 -3.35 -20.10
CA GLY A 33 -12.30 -4.58 -20.17
C GLY A 33 -10.86 -4.44 -19.69
N ARG A 34 -10.46 -3.25 -19.20
CA ARG A 34 -9.11 -3.02 -18.65
C ARG A 34 -9.08 -2.83 -17.15
N ILE A 35 -10.21 -2.53 -16.54
CA ILE A 35 -10.38 -2.46 -15.08
C ILE A 35 -11.45 -3.45 -14.66
N GLU A 36 -11.15 -4.23 -13.65
CA GLU A 36 -12.10 -5.02 -12.88
C GLU A 36 -12.17 -4.45 -11.46
N ILE A 37 -13.37 -4.31 -10.91
CA ILE A 37 -13.58 -3.82 -9.54
C ILE A 37 -14.06 -4.97 -8.66
N ALA A 38 -13.43 -5.12 -7.49
CA ALA A 38 -13.84 -6.02 -6.44
C ALA A 38 -14.09 -5.25 -5.14
N SER A 39 -14.99 -5.73 -4.29
CA SER A 39 -15.16 -5.22 -2.93
C SER A 39 -14.15 -5.88 -2.00
N LEU A 40 -13.50 -5.07 -1.15
CA LEU A 40 -12.60 -5.54 -0.10
C LEU A 40 -12.50 -4.50 1.01
N ASP A 41 -13.02 -4.82 2.19
CA ASP A 41 -12.55 -4.21 3.42
C ASP A 41 -11.34 -4.99 3.90
N VAL A 42 -10.17 -4.36 3.90
CA VAL A 42 -8.90 -4.99 4.26
C VAL A 42 -8.83 -5.42 5.72
N THR A 43 -9.73 -4.93 6.57
CA THR A 43 -9.82 -5.30 7.99
C THR A 43 -10.58 -6.61 8.21
N GLU A 44 -11.32 -7.09 7.20
CA GLU A 44 -12.17 -8.28 7.24
C GLU A 44 -11.48 -9.49 6.58
N PRO A 45 -10.93 -10.46 7.36
CA PRO A 45 -10.21 -11.60 6.81
C PRO A 45 -11.01 -12.45 5.82
N ASP A 46 -12.30 -12.63 6.06
CA ASP A 46 -13.18 -13.42 5.21
C ASP A 46 -13.32 -12.82 3.81
N GLN A 47 -13.27 -11.47 3.70
CA GLN A 47 -13.30 -10.80 2.40
C GLN A 47 -11.99 -10.98 1.63
N ILE A 48 -10.85 -11.10 2.33
CA ILE A 48 -9.56 -11.42 1.69
C ILE A 48 -9.62 -12.83 1.10
N THR A 49 -10.16 -13.80 1.85
CA THR A 49 -10.35 -15.17 1.39
C THR A 49 -11.30 -15.22 0.18
N ALA A 50 -12.43 -14.54 0.25
CA ALA A 50 -13.38 -14.46 -0.86
C ALA A 50 -12.77 -13.81 -2.12
N LEU A 51 -11.93 -12.80 -1.95
CA LEU A 51 -11.20 -12.18 -3.07
C LEU A 51 -10.18 -13.15 -3.68
N HIS A 52 -9.42 -13.89 -2.86
CA HIS A 52 -8.51 -14.92 -3.33
C HIS A 52 -9.25 -15.97 -4.16
N ASP A 53 -10.37 -16.52 -3.66
CA ASP A 53 -11.17 -17.54 -4.36
C ASP A 53 -11.70 -17.02 -5.70
N ARG A 54 -12.16 -15.75 -5.73
CA ARG A 54 -12.60 -15.08 -6.96
C ARG A 54 -11.48 -14.95 -7.99
N LEU A 55 -10.25 -14.74 -7.54
CA LEU A 55 -9.09 -14.51 -8.41
C LEU A 55 -8.27 -15.78 -8.65
N HIS A 56 -8.66 -16.90 -8.05
CA HIS A 56 -7.94 -18.17 -8.16
C HIS A 56 -7.70 -18.57 -9.63
N GLY A 57 -6.50 -19.07 -9.91
CA GLY A 57 -6.08 -19.45 -11.26
C GLY A 57 -5.65 -18.29 -12.16
N ARG A 58 -5.66 -17.06 -11.65
CA ARG A 58 -5.10 -15.88 -12.33
C ARG A 58 -3.70 -15.59 -11.79
N SER A 59 -2.93 -14.84 -12.56
CA SER A 59 -1.59 -14.37 -12.19
C SER A 59 -1.51 -12.87 -12.34
N PHE A 60 -0.86 -12.20 -11.38
CA PHE A 60 -0.71 -10.75 -11.32
C PHE A 60 0.76 -10.39 -11.15
N GLU A 61 1.33 -9.66 -12.07
CA GLU A 61 2.73 -9.23 -12.02
C GLU A 61 3.02 -8.33 -10.82
N ILE A 62 2.01 -7.59 -10.36
CA ILE A 62 2.12 -6.69 -9.21
C ILE A 62 0.91 -6.89 -8.29
N LEU A 63 1.16 -7.27 -7.05
CA LEU A 63 0.23 -7.15 -5.92
C LEU A 63 0.64 -5.91 -5.12
N PHE A 64 -0.24 -4.90 -5.07
CA PHE A 64 0.07 -3.67 -4.35
C PHE A 64 -1.02 -3.27 -3.36
N HIS A 65 -0.68 -3.31 -2.07
CA HIS A 65 -1.57 -2.86 -1.01
C HIS A 65 -1.43 -1.34 -0.79
N ASN A 66 -2.50 -0.60 -1.07
CA ASN A 66 -2.51 0.87 -1.00
C ASN A 66 -3.30 1.43 0.20
N ALA A 67 -4.23 0.68 0.77
CA ALA A 67 -5.10 1.17 1.83
C ALA A 67 -4.32 1.59 3.08
N GLY A 68 -4.77 2.67 3.71
CA GLY A 68 -4.19 3.18 4.94
C GLY A 68 -4.94 4.41 5.43
N ILE A 69 -4.87 4.65 6.74
CA ILE A 69 -5.56 5.73 7.43
C ILE A 69 -4.61 6.47 8.39
N ALA A 70 -5.01 7.66 8.81
CA ALA A 70 -4.41 8.35 9.96
C ALA A 70 -5.43 8.39 11.12
N ASN A 71 -4.95 8.66 12.33
CA ASN A 71 -5.82 8.98 13.45
C ASN A 71 -6.48 10.35 13.25
N ALA A 72 -7.63 10.54 13.89
CA ALA A 72 -8.46 11.75 13.72
C ALA A 72 -7.71 13.02 14.18
N ASN A 73 -6.93 12.93 15.26
CA ASN A 73 -6.08 14.01 15.73
C ASN A 73 -4.59 13.65 15.58
N PRO A 74 -3.91 14.06 14.50
CA PRO A 74 -2.49 13.72 14.28
C PRO A 74 -1.53 14.49 15.19
N HIS A 75 -2.02 15.45 15.97
CA HIS A 75 -1.20 16.29 16.87
C HIS A 75 -1.21 15.81 18.32
N GLU A 76 -2.09 14.86 18.69
CA GLU A 76 -2.07 14.26 20.02
C GLU A 76 -0.87 13.32 20.19
N SER A 77 -0.38 13.23 21.42
CA SER A 77 0.63 12.23 21.76
C SER A 77 0.00 10.83 21.79
N VAL A 78 0.81 9.79 21.61
CA VAL A 78 0.31 8.42 21.66
C VAL A 78 -0.29 8.07 23.01
N ALA A 79 0.16 8.72 24.08
CA ALA A 79 -0.36 8.53 25.45
C ALA A 79 -1.78 9.09 25.63
N GLU A 80 -2.19 10.05 24.80
CA GLU A 80 -3.52 10.68 24.86
C GLU A 80 -4.52 10.02 23.88
N ALA A 81 -4.01 9.25 22.91
CA ALA A 81 -4.85 8.61 21.91
C ALA A 81 -5.83 7.60 22.54
N ALA A 82 -7.09 7.65 22.14
CA ALA A 82 -8.07 6.65 22.53
C ALA A 82 -7.63 5.25 22.06
N THR A 83 -7.78 4.25 22.93
CA THR A 83 -7.37 2.86 22.62
C THR A 83 -8.01 2.33 21.36
N GLU A 84 -9.30 2.62 21.16
CA GLU A 84 -10.07 2.18 19.98
C GLU A 84 -9.49 2.78 18.69
N GLU A 85 -9.12 4.06 18.74
CA GLU A 85 -8.52 4.75 17.59
C GLU A 85 -7.12 4.22 17.30
N PHE A 86 -6.30 4.01 18.33
CA PHE A 86 -4.99 3.37 18.22
C PHE A 86 -5.12 1.99 17.57
N VAL A 87 -6.03 1.15 18.06
CA VAL A 87 -6.27 -0.20 17.53
C VAL A 87 -6.73 -0.12 16.08
N ARG A 88 -7.67 0.76 15.74
CA ARG A 88 -8.17 0.97 14.38
C ARG A 88 -7.02 1.28 13.42
N VAL A 89 -6.14 2.21 13.77
CA VAL A 89 -4.99 2.60 12.93
C VAL A 89 -3.98 1.45 12.80
N MET A 90 -3.66 0.77 13.90
CA MET A 90 -2.72 -0.35 13.89
C MET A 90 -3.24 -1.54 13.08
N VAL A 91 -4.52 -1.88 13.23
CA VAL A 91 -5.14 -2.95 12.44
C VAL A 91 -5.11 -2.60 10.96
N THR A 92 -5.58 -1.41 10.58
CA THR A 92 -5.68 -1.02 9.17
C THR A 92 -4.31 -0.86 8.50
N ASN A 93 -3.33 -0.24 9.19
CA ASN A 93 -2.06 0.14 8.57
C ASN A 93 -0.96 -0.92 8.68
N ALA A 94 -1.03 -1.81 9.68
CA ALA A 94 0.05 -2.75 9.95
C ALA A 94 -0.39 -4.22 9.85
N LEU A 95 -1.51 -4.60 10.46
CA LEU A 95 -1.97 -5.99 10.45
C LEU A 95 -2.63 -6.35 9.11
N SER A 96 -3.57 -5.53 8.63
CA SER A 96 -4.33 -5.81 7.40
C SER A 96 -3.45 -5.93 6.14
N PRO A 97 -2.43 -5.07 5.91
CA PRO A 97 -1.51 -5.27 4.79
C PRO A 97 -0.85 -6.64 4.80
N MET A 98 -0.45 -7.13 5.97
CA MET A 98 0.18 -8.45 6.09
C MET A 98 -0.82 -9.58 5.78
N ARG A 99 -2.06 -9.47 6.26
CA ARG A 99 -3.13 -10.43 5.92
C ARG A 99 -3.43 -10.47 4.42
N VAL A 100 -3.50 -9.30 3.77
CA VAL A 100 -3.72 -9.19 2.32
C VAL A 100 -2.57 -9.84 1.56
N ILE A 101 -1.31 -9.55 1.93
CA ILE A 101 -0.15 -10.16 1.27
C ILE A 101 -0.14 -11.68 1.47
N GLU A 102 -0.25 -12.15 2.69
CA GLU A 102 -0.23 -13.59 3.01
C GLU A 102 -1.37 -14.34 2.31
N GLY A 103 -2.55 -13.70 2.18
CA GLY A 103 -3.73 -14.29 1.55
C GLY A 103 -3.72 -14.28 0.03
N LEU A 104 -2.90 -13.41 -0.63
CA LEU A 104 -2.93 -13.25 -2.09
C LEU A 104 -1.56 -13.50 -2.75
N GLN A 105 -0.51 -13.79 -1.99
CA GLN A 105 0.87 -13.88 -2.51
C GLN A 105 1.07 -14.98 -3.56
N ASP A 106 0.30 -16.04 -3.50
CA ASP A 106 0.36 -17.17 -4.45
C ASP A 106 -0.14 -16.80 -5.85
N LEU A 107 -0.89 -15.69 -5.96
CA LEU A 107 -1.32 -15.13 -7.23
C LEU A 107 -0.21 -14.32 -7.93
N VAL A 108 0.95 -14.13 -7.29
CA VAL A 108 2.07 -13.35 -7.84
C VAL A 108 3.18 -14.30 -8.32
N PRO A 109 3.58 -14.25 -9.60
CA PRO A 109 4.59 -15.14 -10.15
C PRO A 109 5.99 -14.84 -9.58
N ALA A 110 6.95 -15.74 -9.86
CA ALA A 110 8.31 -15.69 -9.31
C ALA A 110 9.13 -14.45 -9.71
N ASP A 111 8.76 -13.80 -10.79
CA ASP A 111 9.38 -12.56 -11.31
C ASP A 111 8.53 -11.31 -11.00
N GLY A 112 7.45 -11.49 -10.23
CA GLY A 112 6.52 -10.42 -9.87
C GLY A 112 6.98 -9.59 -8.67
N LEU A 113 6.12 -8.64 -8.28
CA LEU A 113 6.32 -7.70 -7.19
C LEU A 113 5.18 -7.78 -6.18
N ILE A 114 5.54 -7.87 -4.90
CA ILE A 114 4.63 -7.63 -3.77
C ILE A 114 5.02 -6.30 -3.12
N GLY A 115 4.13 -5.33 -3.17
CA GLY A 115 4.38 -3.98 -2.66
C GLY A 115 3.32 -3.49 -1.70
N ILE A 116 3.73 -2.60 -0.78
CA ILE A 116 2.82 -1.93 0.15
C ILE A 116 3.11 -0.43 0.16
N MET A 117 2.04 0.37 0.19
CA MET A 117 2.14 1.79 0.46
C MET A 117 2.49 2.02 1.94
N SER A 118 3.77 2.28 2.19
CA SER A 118 4.27 2.72 3.48
C SER A 118 4.29 4.26 3.53
N SER A 119 5.23 4.84 4.23
CA SER A 119 5.41 6.29 4.36
C SER A 119 6.84 6.58 4.82
N GLY A 120 7.43 7.67 4.38
CA GLY A 120 8.68 8.16 4.98
C GLY A 120 8.56 8.43 6.49
N GLN A 121 7.33 8.61 6.99
CA GLN A 121 7.05 8.70 8.42
C GLN A 121 7.17 7.37 9.18
N GLY A 122 7.22 6.23 8.48
CA GLY A 122 7.52 4.93 9.08
C GLY A 122 9.02 4.70 9.32
N SER A 123 9.88 5.58 8.85
CA SER A 123 11.31 5.57 9.15
C SER A 123 11.56 6.06 10.57
N ILE A 124 12.13 5.20 11.40
CA ILE A 124 12.55 5.55 12.76
C ILE A 124 13.76 6.49 12.69
N SER A 125 14.70 6.19 11.79
CA SER A 125 15.92 6.99 11.61
C SER A 125 15.64 8.44 11.19
N ASN A 126 14.56 8.69 10.41
CA ASN A 126 14.19 10.02 9.95
C ASN A 126 13.24 10.74 10.92
N ASN A 127 12.93 10.16 12.08
CA ASN A 127 12.00 10.77 13.04
C ASN A 127 12.73 11.71 14.02
N GLU A 128 13.21 12.83 13.51
CA GLU A 128 13.87 13.86 14.33
C GLU A 128 12.88 14.90 14.90
N LYS A 129 11.73 15.07 14.25
CA LYS A 129 10.77 16.16 14.56
C LYS A 129 9.54 15.70 15.36
N GLY A 130 9.34 14.39 15.53
CA GLY A 130 8.15 13.83 16.19
C GLY A 130 6.85 14.12 15.43
N GLY A 131 5.73 14.16 16.19
CA GLY A 131 4.37 14.38 15.68
C GLY A 131 3.79 13.16 14.94
N ALA A 132 2.49 13.14 14.75
CA ALA A 132 1.74 12.06 14.11
C ALA A 132 2.12 10.67 14.69
N GLU A 133 2.24 10.56 16.01
CA GLU A 133 2.89 9.43 16.68
C GLU A 133 2.21 8.10 16.38
N VAL A 134 0.87 8.05 16.46
CA VAL A 134 0.09 6.82 16.16
C VAL A 134 0.29 6.39 14.71
N TYR A 135 0.21 7.34 13.76
CA TYR A 135 0.42 7.04 12.34
C TYR A 135 1.86 6.57 12.07
N ARG A 136 2.88 7.28 12.58
CA ARG A 136 4.29 6.90 12.46
C ARG A 136 4.53 5.52 13.05
N GLY A 137 4.01 5.26 14.26
CA GLY A 137 4.11 3.97 14.92
C GLY A 137 3.51 2.85 14.08
N SER A 138 2.34 3.07 13.46
CA SER A 138 1.69 2.07 12.61
C SER A 138 2.50 1.78 11.33
N LYS A 139 3.11 2.79 10.70
CA LYS A 139 3.95 2.60 9.51
C LYS A 139 5.32 2.00 9.84
N ALA A 140 5.87 2.29 11.02
CA ALA A 140 7.08 1.62 11.52
C ALA A 140 6.80 0.13 11.83
N ALA A 141 5.66 -0.18 12.44
CA ALA A 141 5.22 -1.56 12.67
C ALA A 141 5.03 -2.33 11.35
N LEU A 142 4.38 -1.72 10.35
CA LEU A 142 4.28 -2.28 9.00
C LEU A 142 5.66 -2.60 8.40
N ASN A 143 6.60 -1.65 8.48
CA ASN A 143 7.95 -1.82 7.97
C ASN A 143 8.66 -3.00 8.67
N GLN A 144 8.51 -3.11 9.99
CA GLN A 144 9.05 -4.23 10.77
C GLN A 144 8.41 -5.57 10.36
N PHE A 145 7.09 -5.61 10.17
CA PHE A 145 6.40 -6.84 9.77
C PHE A 145 6.80 -7.31 8.37
N MET A 146 6.99 -6.37 7.43
CA MET A 146 7.52 -6.70 6.10
C MET A 146 8.96 -7.21 6.15
N ARG A 147 9.80 -6.71 7.04
CA ARG A 147 11.14 -7.29 7.27
C ARG A 147 11.06 -8.72 7.79
N SER A 148 10.16 -8.97 8.72
CA SER A 148 9.93 -10.32 9.26
C SER A 148 9.37 -11.27 8.19
N TYR A 149 8.44 -10.78 7.35
CA TYR A 149 7.92 -11.51 6.20
C TYR A 149 9.06 -11.88 5.24
N ALA A 150 9.88 -10.92 4.83
CA ALA A 150 11.02 -11.14 3.94
C ALA A 150 12.02 -12.16 4.51
N ALA A 151 12.27 -12.12 5.82
CA ALA A 151 13.16 -13.09 6.48
C ALA A 151 12.56 -14.50 6.49
N ARG A 152 11.26 -14.66 6.74
CA ARG A 152 10.57 -15.97 6.64
C ARG A 152 10.57 -16.54 5.22
N HIS A 153 10.61 -15.67 4.22
CA HIS A 153 10.60 -15.99 2.80
C HIS A 153 11.95 -15.72 2.11
N ALA A 154 13.08 -15.94 2.82
CA ALA A 154 14.42 -15.58 2.33
C ALA A 154 14.80 -16.23 0.99
N GLY A 155 14.17 -17.36 0.61
CA GLY A 155 14.34 -18.01 -0.70
C GLY A 155 13.37 -17.56 -1.79
N ASP A 156 12.44 -16.67 -1.48
CA ASP A 156 11.46 -16.17 -2.44
C ASP A 156 12.14 -15.31 -3.51
N PRO A 157 11.97 -15.63 -4.80
CA PRO A 157 12.60 -14.86 -5.88
C PRO A 157 11.92 -13.51 -6.17
N ARG A 158 10.71 -13.30 -5.66
CA ARG A 158 9.92 -12.08 -5.93
C ARG A 158 10.53 -10.83 -5.30
N ALA A 159 10.30 -9.69 -5.95
CA ALA A 159 10.61 -8.41 -5.35
C ALA A 159 9.60 -8.06 -4.25
N LEU A 160 10.10 -7.48 -3.15
CA LEU A 160 9.29 -6.97 -2.06
C LEU A 160 9.55 -5.46 -1.92
N LEU A 161 8.49 -4.64 -1.83
CA LEU A 161 8.63 -3.20 -1.79
C LEU A 161 7.77 -2.53 -0.73
N LEU A 162 8.41 -1.70 0.10
CA LEU A 162 7.74 -0.66 0.88
C LEU A 162 7.91 0.67 0.15
N MET A 163 6.80 1.30 -0.24
CA MET A 163 6.80 2.56 -0.99
C MET A 163 6.53 3.74 -0.06
N ALA A 164 7.42 4.73 -0.05
CA ALA A 164 7.26 6.00 0.62
C ALA A 164 7.02 7.12 -0.41
N PRO A 165 5.77 7.43 -0.77
CA PRO A 165 5.48 8.32 -1.90
C PRO A 165 5.78 9.80 -1.62
N GLY A 166 6.02 10.16 -0.37
CA GLY A 166 6.10 11.54 0.12
C GLY A 166 4.75 12.03 0.67
N TRP A 167 4.69 13.31 1.03
CA TRP A 167 3.48 13.93 1.54
C TRP A 167 2.68 14.53 0.39
N ILE A 168 1.55 13.89 0.05
CA ILE A 168 0.77 14.14 -1.17
C ILE A 168 -0.58 14.75 -0.81
N ARG A 169 -1.05 15.72 -1.59
CA ARG A 169 -2.39 16.32 -1.48
C ARG A 169 -3.47 15.31 -1.83
N THR A 170 -3.98 14.66 -0.80
CA THR A 170 -5.06 13.67 -0.82
C THR A 170 -5.97 13.92 0.38
N ALA A 171 -7.07 13.19 0.50
CA ALA A 171 -7.91 13.25 1.70
C ALA A 171 -7.09 12.92 2.98
N LEU A 172 -6.13 11.99 2.90
CA LEU A 172 -5.23 11.64 4.00
C LEU A 172 -4.16 12.71 4.26
N GLY A 173 -3.53 13.21 3.20
CA GLY A 173 -2.39 14.14 3.33
C GLY A 173 -2.79 15.59 3.56
N GLY A 174 -4.04 15.94 3.29
CA GLY A 174 -4.56 17.30 3.45
C GLY A 174 -4.07 18.30 2.40
N PRO A 175 -4.62 19.51 2.41
CA PRO A 175 -4.31 20.54 1.39
C PRO A 175 -2.91 21.17 1.54
N ALA A 176 -2.31 21.09 2.73
CA ALA A 176 -0.98 21.63 3.01
C ALA A 176 0.17 20.77 2.47
N ALA A 177 -0.12 19.58 1.94
CA ALA A 177 0.90 18.71 1.40
C ALA A 177 1.58 19.34 0.17
N PRO A 178 2.92 19.25 0.06
CA PRO A 178 3.67 19.96 -0.98
C PRO A 178 3.48 19.35 -2.37
N PHE A 179 3.21 18.04 -2.47
CA PHE A 179 3.20 17.34 -3.76
C PHE A 179 1.78 17.06 -4.26
N GLY A 180 1.55 17.22 -5.58
CA GLY A 180 0.32 16.82 -6.26
C GLY A 180 0.27 15.34 -6.56
N VAL A 181 -0.95 14.82 -6.74
CA VAL A 181 -1.18 13.43 -7.20
C VAL A 181 -0.60 13.23 -8.60
N GLU A 182 -0.84 14.18 -9.50
CA GLU A 182 -0.42 14.15 -10.91
C GLU A 182 1.11 14.16 -11.07
N GLU A 183 1.81 14.79 -10.13
CA GLU A 183 3.27 14.86 -10.09
C GLU A 183 3.88 13.59 -9.49
N THR A 184 3.22 13.03 -8.49
CA THR A 184 3.80 11.98 -7.64
C THR A 184 3.49 10.57 -8.16
N ILE A 185 2.25 10.32 -8.57
CA ILE A 185 1.80 8.96 -8.89
C ILE A 185 2.48 8.37 -10.12
N PRO A 186 2.78 9.11 -11.21
CA PRO A 186 3.59 8.57 -12.30
C PRO A 186 4.93 8.00 -11.80
N LYS A 187 5.66 8.75 -10.99
CA LYS A 187 6.94 8.30 -10.42
C LYS A 187 6.81 7.06 -9.53
N VAL A 188 5.76 7.01 -8.70
CA VAL A 188 5.47 5.81 -7.89
C VAL A 188 5.26 4.60 -8.77
N VAL A 189 4.45 4.71 -9.84
CA VAL A 189 4.19 3.61 -10.78
C VAL A 189 5.46 3.19 -11.51
N ASP A 190 6.27 4.15 -11.96
CA ASP A 190 7.56 3.87 -12.60
C ASP A 190 8.50 3.09 -11.65
N VAL A 191 8.56 3.48 -10.37
CA VAL A 191 9.35 2.74 -9.38
C VAL A 191 8.79 1.34 -9.19
N LEU A 192 7.47 1.14 -9.07
CA LEU A 192 6.86 -0.19 -8.97
C LEU A 192 7.25 -1.08 -10.15
N ILE A 193 7.09 -0.58 -11.38
CA ILE A 193 7.42 -1.33 -12.60
C ILE A 193 8.92 -1.64 -12.66
N SER A 194 9.79 -0.70 -12.26
CA SER A 194 11.24 -0.89 -12.25
C SER A 194 11.73 -1.94 -11.27
N GLN A 195 10.92 -2.33 -10.29
CA GLN A 195 11.25 -3.38 -9.32
C GLN A 195 10.85 -4.79 -9.79
N LEU A 196 10.10 -4.94 -10.88
CA LEU A 196 9.83 -6.25 -11.47
C LEU A 196 11.14 -6.98 -11.81
N CYS A 197 11.16 -8.30 -11.66
CA CYS A 197 12.34 -9.14 -11.74
C CYS A 197 13.45 -8.83 -10.71
N GLY A 198 13.19 -7.90 -9.77
CA GLY A 198 14.05 -7.64 -8.63
C GLY A 198 13.95 -8.75 -7.57
N ARG A 199 14.75 -8.63 -6.50
CA ARG A 199 14.74 -9.61 -5.40
C ARG A 199 14.85 -8.92 -4.05
N GLY A 200 14.24 -9.56 -3.04
CA GLY A 200 14.33 -9.13 -1.66
C GLY A 200 13.58 -7.83 -1.37
N LEU A 201 13.64 -7.42 -0.12
CA LEU A 201 12.88 -6.27 0.37
C LEU A 201 13.65 -4.97 0.20
N ARG A 202 13.00 -4.00 -0.42
CA ARG A 202 13.47 -2.61 -0.52
C ARG A 202 12.46 -1.65 0.12
N TYR A 203 12.97 -0.58 0.69
CA TYR A 203 12.16 0.54 1.17
C TYR A 203 12.58 1.80 0.40
N LEU A 204 11.74 2.22 -0.55
CA LEU A 204 12.07 3.25 -1.54
C LEU A 204 11.11 4.43 -1.48
N ASP A 205 11.62 5.61 -1.83
CA ASP A 205 10.77 6.78 -2.11
C ASP A 205 10.29 6.80 -3.57
N ARG A 206 9.47 7.79 -3.93
CA ARG A 206 8.94 7.96 -5.29
C ARG A 206 10.00 8.21 -6.37
N GLU A 207 11.21 8.60 -5.98
CA GLU A 207 12.35 8.77 -6.89
C GLU A 207 13.22 7.50 -6.97
N GLY A 208 12.80 6.40 -6.34
CA GLY A 208 13.55 5.14 -6.29
C GLY A 208 14.75 5.15 -5.35
N ARG A 209 14.88 6.16 -4.49
CA ARG A 209 15.98 6.26 -3.51
C ARG A 209 15.63 5.46 -2.26
N THR A 210 16.63 4.84 -1.67
CA THR A 210 16.47 4.11 -0.40
C THR A 210 16.06 5.05 0.73
N VAL A 211 15.00 4.69 1.44
CA VAL A 211 14.58 5.34 2.68
C VAL A 211 15.25 4.61 3.85
N PRO A 212 15.88 5.29 4.81
CA PRO A 212 16.38 4.67 6.04
C PRO A 212 15.23 4.03 6.83
N TRP A 213 15.56 2.97 7.58
CA TRP A 213 14.59 2.23 8.40
C TRP A 213 14.20 2.97 9.67
#